data_854a32cbeda0361a675d474bdf2aa3c8
#
_entry.id   854a32cbeda0361a675d474bdf2aa3c8
#
_cell.length_a   1.000
_cell.length_b   1.000
_cell.length_c   1.000
_cell.angle_alpha   90.00
_cell.angle_beta   90.00
_cell.angle_gamma   90.00
#
_symmetry.space_group_name_H-M   'P 1'
#
loop_
_entity.id
_entity.type
_entity.pdbx_description
1 polymer ?
#
loop_
_entity_poly.entity_id
_entity_poly.type
_entity_poly.pdbx_seq_one_letter_code
_entity_poly.pdbx_strand_id
1 'polypeptide(L)'
;MAAYFHPLRTLRVLRFPATILLLGMLLSAFAYASDDATAPVEPSGESPAGQIETTPSPQKDAEIAQRIGGIFSEIEGLSAVEVSVTQGIVTLAGETANERKAQQAVGLANRLTDVVMVDDQIDRTLDVQDNVATAYQGLRAKSQSLLRALPLIVVGFLIFGVVAWFGAWLSNRTHLWQRVTPNPFVAELVGQTIKVVFIVLGLIMALSLVGAETIIGTLLGGAGVIGIAIGFAVKDTIENYIASLMLSIRQPFQARDHVVINDREGIVVRLTSRATILMTLEGNQLRIPNADVFKGIILNYTQNPERRFDFELGVDANDDPLAAIKVGLDALNGLPFVLGEPKAVGVITNVGDSNIVLEFQGWVNQSTTDFGKARSIAIRETKHALEHHGFTLPEPIYRLSFRPELEESLMRIQSGKLAERDSALPAATEPELDSAADKEKQQAKARAQQILKGEQTDGVFDARPDEKLMKKVEEEIAQTSSETDLLSKRPAKE
;
A
#
# COMPACT_ATOMS: atom_id res chain seq x y z
N MET A 1 18.91 -30.38 49.77
CA MET A 1 17.83 -29.72 50.56
C MET A 1 17.55 -28.37 49.99
N ALA A 2 16.28 -28.05 49.84
CA ALA A 2 15.65 -26.82 49.36
C ALA A 2 15.52 -26.66 47.84
N ALA A 3 14.40 -27.19 47.33
CA ALA A 3 13.77 -26.86 46.06
C ALA A 3 13.18 -25.44 46.08
N TYR A 4 13.41 -24.64 45.02
CA TYR A 4 12.60 -23.45 44.73
C TYR A 4 11.75 -23.68 43.48
N PHE A 5 10.48 -23.96 43.76
CA PHE A 5 9.40 -23.91 42.80
C PHE A 5 9.15 -22.46 42.38
N HIS A 6 9.25 -22.16 41.10
CA HIS A 6 8.67 -20.94 40.50
C HIS A 6 7.33 -21.30 39.86
N PRO A 7 6.24 -20.58 40.18
CA PRO A 7 4.95 -20.85 39.61
C PRO A 7 4.86 -20.31 38.20
N LEU A 8 4.29 -21.14 37.32
CA LEU A 8 3.83 -20.90 35.97
C LEU A 8 3.06 -19.56 35.86
N ARG A 9 3.61 -18.58 35.15
CA ARG A 9 2.86 -17.43 34.63
C ARG A 9 2.09 -17.89 33.41
N THR A 10 0.87 -18.34 33.69
CA THR A 10 -0.14 -18.66 32.65
C THR A 10 -0.48 -17.46 31.77
N LEU A 11 -0.37 -17.68 30.48
CA LEU A 11 -1.09 -17.10 29.31
C LEU A 11 -2.16 -16.04 29.66
N ARG A 12 -1.83 -14.79 29.37
CA ARG A 12 -2.81 -13.73 29.09
C ARG A 12 -2.57 -13.13 27.69
N VAL A 13 -2.65 -13.97 26.68
CA VAL A 13 -2.72 -13.53 25.28
C VAL A 13 -4.08 -13.99 24.77
N LEU A 14 -4.98 -13.12 24.55
CA LEU A 14 -6.24 -13.16 23.76
C LEU A 14 -7.39 -12.43 24.46
N ARG A 15 -7.33 -11.09 24.45
CA ARG A 15 -8.55 -10.28 24.69
C ARG A 15 -8.61 -9.04 23.80
N PHE A 16 -7.80 -8.95 22.75
CA PHE A 16 -7.76 -7.80 21.85
C PHE A 16 -8.75 -7.83 20.66
N PRO A 17 -9.29 -8.98 20.18
CA PRO A 17 -10.19 -8.92 19.04
C PRO A 17 -11.65 -8.61 19.40
N ALA A 18 -12.09 -8.86 20.65
CA ALA A 18 -13.50 -8.73 21.00
C ALA A 18 -13.97 -7.26 21.12
N THR A 19 -13.10 -6.36 21.58
CA THR A 19 -13.45 -4.94 21.72
C THR A 19 -13.46 -4.18 20.40
N ILE A 20 -12.59 -4.53 19.46
CA ILE A 20 -12.57 -3.95 18.10
C ILE A 20 -13.76 -4.50 17.29
N LEU A 21 -14.11 -5.77 17.46
CA LEU A 21 -15.28 -6.38 16.82
C LEU A 21 -16.60 -5.82 17.37
N LEU A 22 -16.67 -5.51 18.66
CA LEU A 22 -17.85 -4.88 19.27
C LEU A 22 -18.00 -3.43 18.84
N LEU A 23 -16.91 -2.69 18.65
CA LEU A 23 -16.94 -1.32 18.12
C LEU A 23 -17.30 -1.33 16.62
N GLY A 24 -16.84 -2.31 15.84
CA GLY A 24 -17.23 -2.52 14.45
C GLY A 24 -18.69 -2.93 14.30
N MET A 25 -19.23 -3.77 15.18
CA MET A 25 -20.65 -4.16 15.19
C MET A 25 -21.57 -3.00 15.63
N LEU A 26 -21.14 -2.13 16.55
CA LEU A 26 -21.90 -0.94 16.91
C LEU A 26 -21.92 0.10 15.77
N LEU A 27 -20.82 0.26 15.01
CA LEU A 27 -20.82 1.12 13.82
C LEU A 27 -21.66 0.54 12.66
N SER A 28 -21.69 -0.78 12.49
CA SER A 28 -22.50 -1.41 11.44
C SER A 28 -24.00 -1.42 11.78
N ALA A 29 -24.37 -1.48 13.05
CA ALA A 29 -25.78 -1.35 13.47
C ALA A 29 -26.34 0.06 13.22
N PHE A 30 -25.48 1.10 13.24
CA PHE A 30 -25.89 2.47 12.89
C PHE A 30 -26.01 2.69 11.37
N ALA A 31 -25.29 1.94 10.54
CA ALA A 31 -25.39 2.02 9.09
C ALA A 31 -26.69 1.37 8.53
N TYR A 32 -27.29 0.45 9.27
CA TYR A 32 -28.55 -0.20 8.87
C TYR A 32 -29.81 0.56 9.28
N ALA A 33 -29.70 1.57 10.16
CA ALA A 33 -30.85 2.36 10.61
C ALA A 33 -31.15 3.58 9.74
N SER A 34 -30.39 3.84 8.68
CA SER A 34 -30.57 5.02 7.81
C SER A 34 -31.16 4.72 6.43
N ASP A 35 -31.63 3.49 6.19
CA ASP A 35 -32.09 3.07 4.85
C ASP A 35 -33.62 3.08 4.67
N ASP A 36 -34.36 3.81 5.54
CA ASP A 36 -35.82 3.88 5.45
C ASP A 36 -36.39 5.29 5.23
N ALA A 37 -35.65 6.18 4.56
CA ALA A 37 -36.14 7.51 4.24
C ALA A 37 -35.65 8.06 2.89
N THR A 38 -35.75 7.30 1.82
CA THR A 38 -35.86 7.86 0.46
C THR A 38 -36.57 6.83 -0.43
N ALA A 39 -37.86 6.67 -0.22
CA ALA A 39 -38.73 6.26 -1.33
C ALA A 39 -38.65 7.38 -2.38
N PRO A 40 -38.48 7.05 -3.67
CA PRO A 40 -38.63 8.05 -4.71
C PRO A 40 -40.05 8.60 -4.61
N VAL A 41 -40.17 9.90 -4.36
CA VAL A 41 -41.42 10.60 -4.59
C VAL A 41 -41.61 10.51 -6.10
N GLU A 42 -42.44 9.56 -6.54
CA GLU A 42 -43.05 9.65 -7.84
C GLU A 42 -43.75 11.03 -7.91
N PRO A 43 -43.56 11.77 -9.01
CA PRO A 43 -44.31 13.00 -9.20
C PRO A 43 -45.78 12.58 -9.27
N SER A 44 -46.45 12.67 -8.12
CA SER A 44 -47.90 12.49 -8.02
C SER A 44 -48.56 13.54 -8.88
N GLY A 45 -49.19 13.02 -9.93
CA GLY A 45 -50.37 13.57 -10.52
C GLY A 45 -50.22 14.97 -11.12
N GLU A 46 -50.04 15.00 -12.40
CA GLU A 46 -50.59 16.06 -13.23
C GLU A 46 -52.00 16.37 -12.70
N SER A 47 -52.17 17.54 -12.07
CA SER A 47 -53.47 18.13 -11.98
C SER A 47 -54.01 18.14 -13.41
N PRO A 48 -55.23 17.67 -13.68
CA PRO A 48 -55.76 17.72 -15.03
C PRO A 48 -55.69 19.19 -15.47
N ALA A 49 -54.87 19.44 -16.49
CA ALA A 49 -54.84 20.71 -17.16
C ALA A 49 -56.28 21.01 -17.57
N GLY A 50 -56.91 21.95 -16.85
CA GLY A 50 -58.26 22.39 -17.17
C GLY A 50 -58.26 22.76 -18.65
N GLN A 51 -59.08 22.11 -19.43
CA GLN A 51 -59.24 22.46 -20.85
C GLN A 51 -59.64 23.93 -20.88
N ILE A 52 -58.84 24.76 -21.49
CA ILE A 52 -59.17 26.15 -21.70
C ILE A 52 -60.42 26.17 -22.60
N GLU A 53 -61.55 26.58 -22.04
CA GLU A 53 -62.75 26.73 -22.85
C GLU A 53 -62.50 27.78 -23.94
N THR A 54 -62.71 27.41 -25.17
CA THR A 54 -62.44 28.27 -26.37
C THR A 54 -63.45 29.35 -26.56
N THR A 55 -64.50 29.39 -25.76
CA THR A 55 -65.55 30.40 -25.90
C THR A 55 -65.51 31.39 -24.73
N PRO A 56 -65.21 32.68 -24.95
CA PRO A 56 -65.21 33.70 -23.90
C PRO A 56 -66.61 33.81 -23.24
N SER A 57 -66.67 33.67 -21.92
CA SER A 57 -67.93 33.86 -21.19
C SER A 57 -67.81 35.04 -20.22
N PRO A 58 -68.25 36.24 -20.58
CA PRO A 58 -68.19 37.43 -19.74
C PRO A 58 -68.94 37.29 -18.42
N GLN A 59 -69.90 36.38 -18.34
CA GLN A 59 -70.67 36.09 -17.13
C GLN A 59 -69.79 35.32 -16.13
N LYS A 60 -69.00 34.35 -16.54
CA LYS A 60 -68.02 33.61 -15.68
C LYS A 60 -66.98 34.57 -15.16
N ASP A 61 -66.42 35.42 -15.99
CA ASP A 61 -65.38 36.38 -15.56
C ASP A 61 -65.87 37.31 -14.49
N ALA A 62 -67.15 37.78 -14.56
CA ALA A 62 -67.77 38.61 -13.55
C ALA A 62 -68.02 37.84 -12.22
N GLU A 63 -68.40 36.57 -12.32
CA GLU A 63 -68.58 35.72 -11.11
C GLU A 63 -67.22 35.44 -10.39
N ILE A 64 -66.13 35.18 -11.16
CA ILE A 64 -64.81 35.03 -10.62
C ILE A 64 -64.34 36.30 -9.93
N ALA A 65 -64.45 37.46 -10.62
CA ALA A 65 -64.12 38.76 -10.03
C ALA A 65 -64.87 39.07 -8.74
N GLN A 66 -66.18 38.85 -8.72
CA GLN A 66 -67.01 39.08 -7.56
C GLN A 66 -66.61 38.15 -6.40
N ARG A 67 -66.34 36.90 -6.66
CA ARG A 67 -65.89 35.89 -5.69
C ARG A 67 -64.60 36.23 -5.05
N ILE A 68 -63.54 36.55 -5.89
CA ILE A 68 -62.24 36.96 -5.39
C ILE A 68 -62.34 38.27 -4.60
N GLY A 69 -63.03 39.28 -5.13
CA GLY A 69 -63.22 40.56 -4.45
C GLY A 69 -63.97 40.41 -3.11
N GLY A 70 -64.98 39.50 -3.03
CA GLY A 70 -65.63 39.16 -1.80
C GLY A 70 -64.70 38.51 -0.77
N ILE A 71 -63.76 37.60 -1.21
CA ILE A 71 -62.80 37.00 -0.32
C ILE A 71 -61.76 38.04 0.13
N PHE A 72 -61.31 38.93 -0.74
CA PHE A 72 -60.32 39.95 -0.41
C PHE A 72 -60.88 41.01 0.56
N SER A 73 -62.18 41.34 0.49
CA SER A 73 -62.81 42.27 1.41
C SER A 73 -62.87 41.75 2.86
N GLU A 74 -62.93 40.45 3.07
CA GLU A 74 -62.94 39.81 4.38
C GLU A 74 -61.49 39.58 4.96
N ILE A 75 -60.47 39.79 4.15
CA ILE A 75 -59.08 39.56 4.58
C ILE A 75 -58.41 40.90 4.86
N GLU A 76 -58.04 41.12 6.11
CA GLU A 76 -57.25 42.30 6.49
C GLU A 76 -55.99 42.49 5.69
N GLY A 77 -55.85 43.68 5.05
CA GLY A 77 -54.71 44.03 4.22
C GLY A 77 -54.82 43.59 2.75
N LEU A 78 -55.96 43.02 2.31
CA LEU A 78 -56.27 42.75 0.90
C LEU A 78 -57.46 43.57 0.38
N SER A 79 -58.07 44.32 1.22
CA SER A 79 -59.26 45.13 0.86
C SER A 79 -58.98 46.27 -0.15
N ALA A 80 -57.71 46.66 -0.31
CA ALA A 80 -57.28 47.65 -1.28
C ALA A 80 -56.82 47.03 -2.62
N VAL A 81 -56.95 45.71 -2.77
CA VAL A 81 -56.57 45.01 -4.03
C VAL A 81 -57.81 44.89 -4.88
N GLU A 82 -57.77 45.55 -6.02
CA GLU A 82 -58.82 45.49 -7.07
C GLU A 82 -58.58 44.27 -7.96
N VAL A 83 -59.71 43.61 -8.29
CA VAL A 83 -59.69 42.37 -9.06
C VAL A 83 -60.42 42.61 -10.38
N SER A 84 -59.73 42.41 -11.47
CA SER A 84 -60.34 42.39 -12.80
C SER A 84 -60.08 41.05 -13.49
N VAL A 85 -61.11 40.53 -14.16
CA VAL A 85 -60.97 39.23 -14.85
C VAL A 85 -61.39 39.39 -16.28
N THR A 86 -60.55 38.91 -17.17
CA THR A 86 -60.79 38.91 -18.60
C THR A 86 -60.35 37.59 -19.22
N GLN A 87 -61.31 36.86 -19.80
CA GLN A 87 -61.00 35.52 -20.40
C GLN A 87 -60.32 34.54 -19.45
N GLY A 88 -60.69 34.54 -18.15
CA GLY A 88 -60.07 33.69 -17.12
C GLY A 88 -58.70 34.16 -16.61
N ILE A 89 -58.16 35.28 -17.15
CA ILE A 89 -56.97 35.93 -16.62
C ILE A 89 -57.35 36.88 -15.52
N VAL A 90 -56.90 36.64 -14.32
CA VAL A 90 -57.15 37.47 -13.13
C VAL A 90 -56.04 38.48 -12.98
N THR A 91 -56.30 39.75 -13.19
CA THR A 91 -55.34 40.83 -12.91
C THR A 91 -55.65 41.38 -11.52
N LEU A 92 -54.66 41.34 -10.66
CA LEU A 92 -54.70 41.90 -9.32
C LEU A 92 -53.96 43.22 -9.29
N ALA A 93 -54.64 44.34 -9.08
CA ALA A 93 -54.05 45.67 -9.02
C ALA A 93 -54.40 46.34 -7.67
N GLY A 94 -53.64 47.36 -7.30
CA GLY A 94 -53.85 48.09 -6.03
C GLY A 94 -52.66 48.00 -5.12
N GLU A 95 -52.83 48.35 -3.86
CA GLU A 95 -51.73 48.43 -2.88
C GLU A 95 -51.90 47.41 -1.78
N THR A 96 -50.77 46.80 -1.36
CA THR A 96 -50.75 45.93 -0.16
C THR A 96 -49.52 46.21 0.71
N ALA A 97 -49.69 45.98 2.01
CA ALA A 97 -48.66 46.35 3.00
C ALA A 97 -47.32 45.59 2.89
N ASN A 98 -47.31 44.39 2.32
CA ASN A 98 -46.09 43.59 2.20
C ASN A 98 -46.18 42.47 1.16
N GLU A 99 -45.02 41.95 0.72
CA GLU A 99 -44.88 40.84 -0.24
C GLU A 99 -45.69 39.58 0.15
N ARG A 100 -45.79 39.27 1.44
CA ARG A 100 -46.50 38.07 1.94
C ARG A 100 -48.00 38.17 1.65
N LYS A 101 -48.57 39.38 1.78
CA LYS A 101 -49.97 39.64 1.49
C LYS A 101 -50.22 39.57 -0.02
N ALA A 102 -49.34 40.13 -0.83
CA ALA A 102 -49.41 40.01 -2.29
C ALA A 102 -49.37 38.52 -2.73
N GLN A 103 -48.43 37.74 -2.21
CA GLN A 103 -48.36 36.30 -2.48
C GLN A 103 -49.60 35.55 -1.98
N GLN A 104 -50.18 35.96 -0.85
CA GLN A 104 -51.41 35.39 -0.34
C GLN A 104 -52.60 35.67 -1.28
N ALA A 105 -52.71 36.90 -1.83
CA ALA A 105 -53.72 37.27 -2.82
C ALA A 105 -53.57 36.43 -4.10
N VAL A 106 -52.37 36.35 -4.67
CA VAL A 106 -52.06 35.52 -5.85
C VAL A 106 -52.36 34.04 -5.59
N GLY A 107 -51.97 33.51 -4.41
CA GLY A 107 -52.24 32.13 -4.02
C GLY A 107 -53.70 31.79 -3.85
N LEU A 108 -54.50 32.74 -3.37
CA LEU A 108 -55.98 32.58 -3.26
C LEU A 108 -56.65 32.63 -4.63
N ALA A 109 -56.25 33.56 -5.49
CA ALA A 109 -56.77 33.66 -6.85
C ALA A 109 -56.47 32.39 -7.69
N ASN A 110 -55.26 31.83 -7.58
CA ASN A 110 -54.86 30.59 -8.27
C ASN A 110 -55.61 29.32 -7.81
N ARG A 111 -56.27 29.34 -6.67
CA ARG A 111 -57.05 28.18 -6.16
C ARG A 111 -58.48 28.13 -6.66
N LEU A 112 -58.93 29.15 -7.36
CA LEU A 112 -60.30 29.19 -7.92
C LEU A 112 -60.35 28.40 -9.23
N THR A 113 -61.44 27.65 -9.39
CA THR A 113 -61.69 26.93 -10.63
C THR A 113 -61.97 27.95 -11.74
N ASP A 114 -61.56 27.67 -12.94
CA ASP A 114 -61.69 28.51 -14.14
C ASP A 114 -60.74 29.73 -14.21
N VAL A 115 -59.81 29.89 -13.29
CA VAL A 115 -58.71 30.86 -13.40
C VAL A 115 -57.58 30.23 -14.22
N VAL A 116 -57.23 30.82 -15.35
CA VAL A 116 -56.19 30.36 -16.28
C VAL A 116 -54.84 30.89 -15.87
N MET A 117 -54.77 32.16 -15.46
CA MET A 117 -53.56 32.85 -15.09
C MET A 117 -53.86 33.99 -14.13
N VAL A 118 -52.98 34.27 -13.18
CA VAL A 118 -53.03 35.45 -12.33
C VAL A 118 -51.90 36.39 -12.71
N ASP A 119 -52.25 37.60 -13.11
CA ASP A 119 -51.31 38.69 -13.38
C ASP A 119 -51.21 39.58 -12.13
N ASP A 120 -50.02 39.62 -11.54
CA ASP A 120 -49.76 40.34 -10.30
C ASP A 120 -49.21 41.74 -10.59
N GLN A 121 -50.09 42.73 -10.53
CA GLN A 121 -49.82 44.16 -10.65
C GLN A 121 -50.00 44.89 -9.30
N ILE A 122 -49.91 44.16 -8.16
CA ILE A 122 -50.08 44.74 -6.82
C ILE A 122 -48.85 45.57 -6.46
N ASP A 123 -49.03 46.82 -6.14
CA ASP A 123 -47.99 47.71 -5.65
C ASP A 123 -47.76 47.45 -4.17
N ARG A 124 -46.50 47.21 -3.83
CA ARG A 124 -46.08 46.79 -2.48
C ARG A 124 -45.59 48.02 -1.71
N THR A 125 -46.47 48.61 -0.89
CA THR A 125 -46.05 49.67 0.03
C THR A 125 -45.33 49.05 1.22
N LEU A 126 -44.04 49.35 1.38
CA LEU A 126 -43.24 48.92 2.54
C LEU A 126 -43.69 49.72 3.79
N ASP A 127 -44.87 49.39 4.35
CA ASP A 127 -45.31 49.97 5.60
C ASP A 127 -44.43 49.37 6.76
N VAL A 128 -43.64 50.23 7.36
CA VAL A 128 -42.72 49.87 8.43
C VAL A 128 -43.45 49.40 9.67
N GLN A 129 -44.66 49.90 9.93
CA GLN A 129 -45.43 49.54 11.12
C GLN A 129 -45.94 48.09 11.05
N ASP A 130 -46.46 47.65 9.91
CA ASP A 130 -46.96 46.29 9.71
C ASP A 130 -45.84 45.27 9.66
N ASN A 131 -44.70 45.63 9.07
CA ASN A 131 -43.52 44.76 9.03
C ASN A 131 -42.91 44.59 10.42
N VAL A 132 -42.85 45.61 11.24
CA VAL A 132 -42.38 45.54 12.64
C VAL A 132 -43.35 44.75 13.52
N ALA A 133 -44.66 44.95 13.36
CA ALA A 133 -45.68 44.20 14.08
C ALA A 133 -45.61 42.70 13.77
N THR A 134 -45.44 42.35 12.49
CA THR A 134 -45.29 40.95 12.03
C THR A 134 -44.00 40.31 12.54
N ALA A 135 -42.88 41.03 12.50
CA ALA A 135 -41.61 40.59 13.06
C ALA A 135 -41.69 40.38 14.58
N TYR A 136 -42.35 41.31 15.30
CA TYR A 136 -42.57 41.21 16.74
C TYR A 136 -43.46 40.01 17.11
N GLN A 137 -44.58 39.82 16.38
CA GLN A 137 -45.44 38.64 16.58
C GLN A 137 -44.72 37.33 16.29
N GLY A 138 -43.89 37.29 15.23
CA GLY A 138 -43.01 36.14 14.91
C GLY A 138 -41.99 35.87 16.02
N LEU A 139 -41.40 36.91 16.56
CA LEU A 139 -40.43 36.81 17.68
C LEU A 139 -41.13 36.33 18.97
N ARG A 140 -42.35 36.85 19.25
CA ARG A 140 -43.15 36.43 20.41
C ARG A 140 -43.62 34.98 20.28
N ALA A 141 -44.05 34.54 19.10
CA ALA A 141 -44.40 33.15 18.84
C ALA A 141 -43.22 32.20 19.00
N LYS A 142 -42.01 32.58 18.48
CA LYS A 142 -40.78 31.85 18.69
C LYS A 142 -40.38 31.81 20.17
N SER A 143 -40.52 32.91 20.91
CA SER A 143 -40.18 32.92 22.33
C SER A 143 -41.14 32.04 23.16
N GLN A 144 -42.44 32.02 22.83
CA GLN A 144 -43.39 31.12 23.47
C GLN A 144 -43.15 29.64 23.14
N SER A 145 -42.72 29.31 21.90
CA SER A 145 -42.34 27.94 21.56
C SER A 145 -41.08 27.50 22.29
N LEU A 146 -40.09 28.40 22.44
CA LEU A 146 -38.90 28.17 23.26
C LEU A 146 -39.24 27.94 24.73
N LEU A 147 -40.14 28.72 25.31
CA LEU A 147 -40.58 28.52 26.69
C LEU A 147 -41.31 27.18 26.88
N ARG A 148 -42.08 26.73 25.89
CA ARG A 148 -42.74 25.39 25.91
C ARG A 148 -41.74 24.25 25.75
N ALA A 149 -40.63 24.45 25.00
CA ALA A 149 -39.57 23.51 24.84
C ALA A 149 -38.59 23.47 26.05
N LEU A 150 -38.62 24.48 26.93
CA LEU A 150 -37.72 24.63 28.05
C LEU A 150 -37.63 23.38 28.94
N PRO A 151 -38.75 22.70 29.32
CA PRO A 151 -38.66 21.45 30.08
C PRO A 151 -37.88 20.36 29.35
N LEU A 152 -38.10 20.20 28.02
CA LEU A 152 -37.38 19.21 27.20
C LEU A 152 -35.90 19.57 27.08
N ILE A 153 -35.58 20.86 26.94
CA ILE A 153 -34.18 21.35 26.92
C ILE A 153 -33.49 21.05 28.25
N VAL A 154 -34.16 21.28 29.38
CA VAL A 154 -33.58 20.97 30.70
C VAL A 154 -33.34 19.47 30.86
N VAL A 155 -34.28 18.62 30.44
CA VAL A 155 -34.10 17.16 30.46
C VAL A 155 -32.96 16.74 29.50
N GLY A 156 -32.87 17.35 28.32
CA GLY A 156 -31.79 17.13 27.37
C GLY A 156 -30.40 17.46 27.96
N PHE A 157 -30.28 18.62 28.62
CA PHE A 157 -29.05 19.00 29.33
C PHE A 157 -28.73 18.05 30.48
N LEU A 158 -29.74 17.55 31.21
CA LEU A 158 -29.54 16.57 32.27
C LEU A 158 -29.01 15.26 31.69
N ILE A 159 -29.60 14.73 30.61
CA ILE A 159 -29.15 13.54 29.92
C ILE A 159 -27.71 13.73 29.41
N PHE A 160 -27.44 14.84 28.71
CA PHE A 160 -26.09 15.18 28.26
C PHE A 160 -25.10 15.18 29.42
N GLY A 161 -25.43 15.85 30.52
CA GLY A 161 -24.57 15.93 31.70
C GLY A 161 -24.29 14.56 32.34
N VAL A 162 -25.31 13.71 32.45
CA VAL A 162 -25.18 12.34 32.99
C VAL A 162 -24.28 11.49 32.09
N VAL A 163 -24.51 11.50 30.76
CA VAL A 163 -23.75 10.73 29.80
C VAL A 163 -22.29 11.23 29.72
N ALA A 164 -22.08 12.53 29.67
CA ALA A 164 -20.76 13.15 29.64
C ALA A 164 -19.98 12.88 30.96
N TRP A 165 -20.68 12.98 32.10
CA TRP A 165 -20.10 12.65 33.41
C TRP A 165 -19.70 11.18 33.48
N PHE A 166 -20.54 10.27 33.01
CA PHE A 166 -20.23 8.84 32.94
C PHE A 166 -19.02 8.57 32.05
N GLY A 167 -18.95 9.22 30.88
CA GLY A 167 -17.80 9.16 29.99
C GLY A 167 -16.52 9.66 30.64
N ALA A 168 -16.59 10.80 31.35
CA ALA A 168 -15.47 11.34 32.10
C ALA A 168 -15.04 10.43 33.27
N TRP A 169 -16.01 9.86 33.97
CA TRP A 169 -15.75 8.90 35.03
C TRP A 169 -15.05 7.64 34.50
N LEU A 170 -15.51 7.08 33.38
CA LEU A 170 -14.91 5.92 32.73
C LEU A 170 -13.51 6.24 32.20
N SER A 171 -13.34 7.41 31.56
CA SER A 171 -12.06 7.90 31.06
C SER A 171 -11.02 8.03 32.17
N ASN A 172 -11.40 8.54 33.33
CA ASN A 172 -10.50 8.76 34.46
C ASN A 172 -10.12 7.46 35.21
N ARG A 173 -10.67 6.31 34.82
CA ARG A 173 -10.27 5.00 35.35
C ARG A 173 -8.99 4.51 34.67
N THR A 174 -7.90 5.25 34.78
CA THR A 174 -6.60 4.97 34.18
C THR A 174 -6.12 3.55 34.45
N HIS A 175 -6.43 3.00 35.61
CA HIS A 175 -6.07 1.64 35.99
C HIS A 175 -6.74 0.53 35.12
N LEU A 176 -7.93 0.80 34.56
CA LEU A 176 -8.59 -0.09 33.61
C LEU A 176 -7.85 -0.07 32.27
N TRP A 177 -7.50 1.11 31.80
CA TRP A 177 -6.83 1.29 30.52
C TRP A 177 -5.39 0.80 30.53
N GLN A 178 -4.66 0.98 31.64
CA GLN A 178 -3.31 0.43 31.82
C GLN A 178 -3.29 -1.11 31.88
N ARG A 179 -4.40 -1.77 32.24
CA ARG A 179 -4.51 -3.23 32.14
C ARG A 179 -4.67 -3.73 30.71
N VAL A 180 -5.26 -2.90 29.85
CA VAL A 180 -5.52 -3.21 28.42
C VAL A 180 -4.30 -2.86 27.57
N THR A 181 -3.64 -1.73 27.87
CA THR A 181 -2.48 -1.25 27.13
C THR A 181 -1.30 -1.01 28.08
N PRO A 182 -0.16 -1.70 27.86
CA PRO A 182 1.02 -1.53 28.73
C PRO A 182 1.64 -0.13 28.62
N ASN A 183 1.39 0.61 27.53
CA ASN A 183 1.95 1.92 27.29
C ASN A 183 1.05 3.01 27.92
N PRO A 184 1.56 3.80 28.88
CA PRO A 184 0.79 4.85 29.55
C PRO A 184 0.20 5.90 28.61
N PHE A 185 0.94 6.28 27.59
CA PHE A 185 0.50 7.25 26.57
C PHE A 185 -0.70 6.73 25.78
N VAL A 186 -0.67 5.45 25.37
CA VAL A 186 -1.80 4.83 24.65
C VAL A 186 -3.02 4.68 25.57
N ALA A 187 -2.82 4.34 26.85
CA ALA A 187 -3.89 4.27 27.84
C ALA A 187 -4.59 5.63 28.02
N GLU A 188 -3.83 6.71 28.09
CA GLU A 188 -4.36 8.08 28.18
C GLU A 188 -5.13 8.47 26.92
N LEU A 189 -4.58 8.18 25.72
CA LEU A 189 -5.22 8.46 24.45
C LEU A 189 -6.57 7.73 24.32
N VAL A 190 -6.64 6.45 24.69
CA VAL A 190 -7.87 5.65 24.72
C VAL A 190 -8.87 6.27 25.69
N GLY A 191 -8.45 6.66 26.89
CA GLY A 191 -9.30 7.34 27.85
C GLY A 191 -9.88 8.65 27.31
N GLN A 192 -9.08 9.49 26.68
CA GLN A 192 -9.53 10.75 26.06
C GLN A 192 -10.50 10.49 24.90
N THR A 193 -10.21 9.51 24.06
CA THR A 193 -11.12 9.12 22.95
C THR A 193 -12.49 8.70 23.47
N ILE A 194 -12.53 7.87 24.50
CA ILE A 194 -13.78 7.43 25.12
C ILE A 194 -14.56 8.62 25.68
N LYS A 195 -13.89 9.55 26.35
CA LYS A 195 -14.53 10.77 26.86
C LYS A 195 -15.20 11.57 25.73
N VAL A 196 -14.49 11.76 24.59
CA VAL A 196 -15.03 12.46 23.43
C VAL A 196 -16.23 11.72 22.84
N VAL A 197 -16.17 10.40 22.70
CA VAL A 197 -17.26 9.57 22.19
C VAL A 197 -18.52 9.71 23.07
N PHE A 198 -18.38 9.68 24.40
CA PHE A 198 -19.50 9.86 25.31
C PHE A 198 -20.07 11.29 25.28
N ILE A 199 -19.24 12.31 25.10
CA ILE A 199 -19.71 13.70 24.92
C ILE A 199 -20.54 13.81 23.64
N VAL A 200 -20.08 13.27 22.52
CA VAL A 200 -20.82 13.29 21.25
C VAL A 200 -22.12 12.49 21.37
N LEU A 201 -22.08 11.30 21.96
CA LEU A 201 -23.27 10.47 22.18
C LEU A 201 -24.31 11.18 23.06
N GLY A 202 -23.86 11.78 24.15
CA GLY A 202 -24.72 12.56 25.02
C GLY A 202 -25.36 13.76 24.32
N LEU A 203 -24.58 14.43 23.47
CA LEU A 203 -25.10 15.56 22.66
C LEU A 203 -26.16 15.10 21.66
N ILE A 204 -25.93 13.99 20.96
CA ILE A 204 -26.90 13.41 20.02
C ILE A 204 -28.20 13.04 20.76
N MET A 205 -28.07 12.36 21.91
CA MET A 205 -29.25 12.00 22.72
C MET A 205 -30.05 13.22 23.19
N ALA A 206 -29.35 14.27 23.64
CA ALA A 206 -29.98 15.51 24.08
C ALA A 206 -30.68 16.23 22.92
N LEU A 207 -30.06 16.34 21.75
CA LEU A 207 -30.63 16.97 20.57
C LEU A 207 -31.81 16.18 20.00
N SER A 208 -31.74 14.84 20.01
CA SER A 208 -32.85 13.97 19.60
C SER A 208 -34.08 14.16 20.46
N LEU A 209 -33.91 14.30 21.78
CA LEU A 209 -35.03 14.57 22.70
C LEU A 209 -35.69 15.92 22.43
N VAL A 210 -34.93 16.92 22.03
CA VAL A 210 -35.44 18.27 21.72
C VAL A 210 -36.07 18.33 20.31
N GLY A 211 -35.93 17.27 19.49
CA GLY A 211 -36.41 17.23 18.11
C GLY A 211 -35.55 18.01 17.11
N ALA A 212 -34.26 18.20 17.44
CA ALA A 212 -33.31 18.96 16.62
C ALA A 212 -32.62 18.06 15.56
N GLU A 213 -33.38 17.29 14.79
CA GLU A 213 -32.89 16.29 13.85
C GLU A 213 -31.98 16.89 12.77
N THR A 214 -32.30 18.07 12.27
CA THR A 214 -31.46 18.77 11.29
C THR A 214 -30.04 19.05 11.81
N ILE A 215 -29.92 19.41 13.10
CA ILE A 215 -28.63 19.69 13.74
C ILE A 215 -27.85 18.37 13.89
N ILE A 216 -28.52 17.29 14.25
CA ILE A 216 -27.93 15.96 14.35
C ILE A 216 -27.35 15.54 12.98
N GLY A 217 -28.16 15.70 11.92
CA GLY A 217 -27.71 15.39 10.54
C GLY A 217 -26.46 16.17 10.15
N THR A 218 -26.42 17.47 10.45
CA THR A 218 -25.25 18.32 10.17
C THR A 218 -24.02 17.89 10.97
N LEU A 219 -24.19 17.60 12.26
CA LEU A 219 -23.11 17.13 13.14
C LEU A 219 -22.55 15.78 12.70
N LEU A 220 -23.45 14.82 12.37
CA LEU A 220 -23.03 13.50 11.88
C LEU A 220 -22.34 13.60 10.53
N GLY A 221 -22.83 14.46 9.61
CA GLY A 221 -22.15 14.73 8.35
C GLY A 221 -20.74 15.28 8.54
N GLY A 222 -20.59 16.29 9.41
CA GLY A 222 -19.26 16.84 9.76
C GLY A 222 -18.36 15.83 10.44
N ALA A 223 -18.89 15.06 11.38
CA ALA A 223 -18.14 13.98 12.03
C ALA A 223 -17.71 12.89 11.04
N GLY A 224 -18.56 12.58 10.05
CA GLY A 224 -18.23 11.65 8.96
C GLY A 224 -17.03 12.10 8.14
N VAL A 225 -16.98 13.37 7.74
CA VAL A 225 -15.83 13.95 7.01
C VAL A 225 -14.55 13.88 7.85
N ILE A 226 -14.63 14.25 9.14
CA ILE A 226 -13.49 14.12 10.07
C ILE A 226 -13.07 12.66 10.22
N GLY A 227 -14.04 11.73 10.32
CA GLY A 227 -13.77 10.30 10.40
C GLY A 227 -13.01 9.76 9.17
N ILE A 228 -13.41 10.19 7.98
CA ILE A 228 -12.70 9.85 6.73
C ILE A 228 -11.26 10.39 6.78
N ALA A 229 -11.07 11.65 7.17
CA ALA A 229 -9.73 12.26 7.27
C ALA A 229 -8.83 11.50 8.26
N ILE A 230 -9.36 11.12 9.43
CA ILE A 230 -8.63 10.30 10.43
C ILE A 230 -8.35 8.92 9.86
N GLY A 231 -9.33 8.30 9.18
CA GLY A 231 -9.15 6.99 8.53
C GLY A 231 -7.98 6.99 7.54
N PHE A 232 -7.88 8.01 6.70
CA PHE A 232 -6.73 8.18 5.80
C PHE A 232 -5.40 8.38 6.55
N ALA A 233 -5.41 9.15 7.64
CA ALA A 233 -4.21 9.40 8.44
C ALA A 233 -3.65 8.13 9.11
N VAL A 234 -4.50 7.17 9.49
CA VAL A 234 -4.08 5.92 10.15
C VAL A 234 -3.98 4.73 9.21
N LYS A 235 -4.36 4.89 7.94
CA LYS A 235 -4.42 3.83 6.92
C LYS A 235 -3.13 3.01 6.87
N ASP A 236 -1.98 3.68 6.74
CA ASP A 236 -0.69 3.00 6.59
C ASP A 236 -0.32 2.18 7.83
N THR A 237 -0.71 2.65 9.02
CA THR A 237 -0.47 1.92 10.27
C THR A 237 -1.29 0.64 10.33
N ILE A 238 -2.57 0.71 9.96
CA ILE A 238 -3.48 -0.44 9.90
C ILE A 238 -3.02 -1.42 8.83
N GLU A 239 -2.63 -0.92 7.67
CA GLU A 239 -2.13 -1.73 6.55
C GLU A 239 -0.89 -2.53 6.96
N ASN A 240 0.09 -1.89 7.60
CA ASN A 240 1.28 -2.58 8.10
C ASN A 240 0.96 -3.62 9.17
N TYR A 241 -0.02 -3.35 10.04
CA TYR A 241 -0.46 -4.30 11.05
C TYR A 241 -1.14 -5.53 10.44
N ILE A 242 -2.04 -5.32 9.47
CA ILE A 242 -2.69 -6.42 8.74
C ILE A 242 -1.67 -7.22 7.94
N ALA A 243 -0.74 -6.55 7.26
CA ALA A 243 0.34 -7.19 6.54
C ALA A 243 1.20 -8.07 7.47
N SER A 244 1.55 -7.57 8.67
CA SER A 244 2.33 -8.37 9.64
C SER A 244 1.58 -9.63 10.09
N LEU A 245 0.25 -9.52 10.29
CA LEU A 245 -0.58 -10.66 10.63
C LEU A 245 -0.60 -11.69 9.50
N MET A 246 -0.78 -11.23 8.25
CA MET A 246 -0.80 -12.11 7.08
C MET A 246 0.55 -12.78 6.83
N LEU A 247 1.66 -12.04 6.98
CA LEU A 247 3.01 -12.59 6.88
C LEU A 247 3.29 -13.63 7.98
N SER A 248 2.80 -13.39 9.20
CA SER A 248 2.94 -14.33 10.31
C SER A 248 2.12 -15.62 10.12
N ILE A 249 0.95 -15.53 9.47
CA ILE A 249 0.11 -16.70 9.17
C ILE A 249 0.67 -17.49 8.00
N ARG A 250 0.99 -16.81 6.88
CA ARG A 250 1.43 -17.46 5.63
C ARG A 250 2.90 -17.87 5.65
N GLN A 251 3.73 -17.20 6.44
CA GLN A 251 5.17 -17.45 6.60
C GLN A 251 5.91 -17.71 5.27
N PRO A 252 5.92 -16.76 4.33
CA PRO A 252 6.63 -16.93 3.05
C PRO A 252 8.16 -17.05 3.25
N PHE A 253 8.65 -16.69 4.40
CA PHE A 253 10.04 -16.86 4.86
C PHE A 253 10.06 -17.09 6.38
N GLN A 254 11.18 -17.60 6.87
CA GLN A 254 11.45 -17.82 8.29
C GLN A 254 12.66 -17.00 8.73
N ALA A 255 12.89 -16.90 10.05
CA ALA A 255 14.13 -16.33 10.56
C ALA A 255 15.34 -17.16 10.03
N ARG A 256 16.41 -16.46 9.65
CA ARG A 256 17.63 -16.96 9.01
C ARG A 256 17.49 -17.29 7.51
N ASP A 257 16.33 -17.11 6.90
CA ASP A 257 16.21 -17.27 5.46
C ASP A 257 16.97 -16.15 4.72
N HIS A 258 17.66 -16.51 3.66
CA HIS A 258 18.26 -15.58 2.72
C HIS A 258 17.23 -15.23 1.65
N VAL A 259 16.81 -13.97 1.62
CA VAL A 259 15.73 -13.50 0.78
C VAL A 259 16.09 -12.23 0.00
N VAL A 260 15.43 -12.05 -1.13
CA VAL A 260 15.38 -10.77 -1.83
C VAL A 260 13.93 -10.29 -1.81
N ILE A 261 13.69 -9.11 -1.28
CA ILE A 261 12.37 -8.50 -1.19
C ILE A 261 12.42 -7.13 -1.88
N ASN A 262 11.69 -6.96 -2.98
CA ASN A 262 11.70 -5.73 -3.78
C ASN A 262 13.14 -5.25 -4.07
N ASP A 263 13.98 -6.11 -4.66
CA ASP A 263 15.38 -5.88 -4.99
C ASP A 263 16.30 -5.58 -3.78
N ARG A 264 15.83 -5.84 -2.57
CA ARG A 264 16.61 -5.71 -1.33
C ARG A 264 16.99 -7.08 -0.82
N GLU A 265 18.27 -7.39 -0.88
CA GLU A 265 18.83 -8.67 -0.46
C GLU A 265 19.26 -8.65 1.01
N GLY A 266 19.02 -9.77 1.71
CA GLY A 266 19.46 -9.93 3.08
C GLY A 266 18.96 -11.21 3.75
N ILE A 267 19.45 -11.45 4.96
CA ILE A 267 19.05 -12.57 5.81
C ILE A 267 17.97 -12.08 6.77
N VAL A 268 16.88 -12.82 6.88
CA VAL A 268 15.77 -12.48 7.77
C VAL A 268 16.21 -12.63 9.22
N VAL A 269 16.18 -11.53 9.97
CA VAL A 269 16.41 -11.53 11.42
C VAL A 269 15.10 -11.79 12.16
N ARG A 270 14.07 -10.99 11.88
CA ARG A 270 12.75 -11.12 12.53
C ARG A 270 11.66 -10.33 11.85
N LEU A 271 10.43 -10.68 12.18
CA LEU A 271 9.21 -9.96 11.79
C LEU A 271 8.64 -9.24 13.02
N THR A 272 8.53 -7.92 12.96
CA THR A 272 7.89 -7.10 14.00
C THR A 272 6.46 -6.72 13.58
N SER A 273 5.72 -6.04 14.44
CA SER A 273 4.35 -5.59 14.13
C SER A 273 4.25 -4.57 12.99
N ARG A 274 5.36 -3.93 12.59
CA ARG A 274 5.36 -2.87 11.56
C ARG A 274 6.37 -3.08 10.44
N ALA A 275 7.43 -3.85 10.70
CA ALA A 275 8.52 -4.00 9.76
C ALA A 275 9.13 -5.40 9.83
N THR A 276 9.60 -5.90 8.70
CA THR A 276 10.49 -7.03 8.58
C THR A 276 11.92 -6.52 8.66
N ILE A 277 12.72 -7.13 9.52
CA ILE A 277 14.12 -6.76 9.73
C ILE A 277 14.99 -7.80 9.03
N LEU A 278 15.81 -7.32 8.11
CA LEU A 278 16.83 -8.10 7.42
C LEU A 278 18.23 -7.62 7.85
N MET A 279 19.19 -8.50 7.76
CA MET A 279 20.61 -8.18 7.78
C MET A 279 21.15 -8.31 6.37
N THR A 280 21.72 -7.24 5.82
CA THR A 280 22.37 -7.31 4.49
C THR A 280 23.62 -8.18 4.55
N LEU A 281 24.12 -8.62 3.40
CA LEU A 281 25.34 -9.45 3.34
C LEU A 281 26.58 -8.73 3.86
N GLU A 282 26.56 -7.38 3.87
CA GLU A 282 27.61 -6.53 4.47
C GLU A 282 27.46 -6.38 5.99
N GLY A 283 26.39 -6.95 6.58
CA GLY A 283 26.13 -6.91 8.03
C GLY A 283 25.38 -5.66 8.51
N ASN A 284 24.71 -4.92 7.63
CA ASN A 284 23.89 -3.76 7.98
C ASN A 284 22.44 -4.17 8.26
N GLN A 285 21.80 -3.48 9.18
CA GLN A 285 20.37 -3.71 9.46
C GLN A 285 19.50 -2.97 8.41
N LEU A 286 18.65 -3.71 7.73
CA LEU A 286 17.65 -3.20 6.78
C LEU A 286 16.25 -3.43 7.35
N ARG A 287 15.41 -2.38 7.36
CA ARG A 287 14.02 -2.45 7.80
C ARG A 287 13.11 -2.17 6.63
N ILE A 288 12.22 -3.11 6.32
CA ILE A 288 11.23 -2.98 5.26
C ILE A 288 9.85 -2.96 5.90
N PRO A 289 9.00 -1.95 5.62
CA PRO A 289 7.61 -1.94 6.10
C PRO A 289 6.86 -3.21 5.70
N ASN A 290 6.07 -3.80 6.60
CA ASN A 290 5.41 -5.08 6.32
C ASN A 290 4.41 -4.99 5.17
N ALA A 291 3.79 -3.83 4.95
CA ALA A 291 2.91 -3.59 3.81
C ALA A 291 3.65 -3.75 2.48
N ASP A 292 4.91 -3.26 2.40
CA ASP A 292 5.74 -3.36 1.20
C ASP A 292 6.21 -4.80 0.97
N VAL A 293 6.52 -5.52 2.06
CA VAL A 293 6.89 -6.94 2.00
C VAL A 293 5.72 -7.78 1.51
N PHE A 294 4.53 -7.56 2.07
CA PHE A 294 3.34 -8.34 1.74
C PHE A 294 2.86 -8.14 0.29
N LYS A 295 3.01 -6.93 -0.22
CA LYS A 295 2.65 -6.57 -1.62
C LYS A 295 3.79 -6.85 -2.60
N GLY A 296 4.99 -7.01 -2.09
CA GLY A 296 6.19 -7.12 -2.90
C GLY A 296 6.46 -8.51 -3.46
N ILE A 297 7.49 -8.58 -4.29
CA ILE A 297 8.02 -9.83 -4.80
C ILE A 297 9.02 -10.36 -3.78
N ILE A 298 8.84 -11.61 -3.36
CA ILE A 298 9.70 -12.29 -2.41
C ILE A 298 10.39 -13.44 -3.13
N LEU A 299 11.71 -13.38 -3.27
CA LEU A 299 12.54 -14.48 -3.71
C LEU A 299 13.25 -15.06 -2.47
N ASN A 300 12.92 -16.29 -2.12
CA ASN A 300 13.54 -16.98 -1.00
C ASN A 300 14.54 -18.03 -1.52
N TYR A 301 15.82 -17.77 -1.27
CA TYR A 301 16.88 -18.69 -1.69
C TYR A 301 17.00 -19.91 -0.77
N THR A 302 16.60 -19.80 0.50
CA THR A 302 16.87 -20.84 1.51
C THR A 302 15.74 -21.87 1.60
N GLN A 303 14.53 -21.50 1.19
CA GLN A 303 13.37 -22.41 1.30
C GLN A 303 13.55 -23.71 0.50
N ASN A 304 14.17 -23.62 -0.69
CA ASN A 304 14.61 -24.79 -1.44
C ASN A 304 16.12 -24.98 -1.17
N PRO A 305 16.54 -26.08 -0.57
CA PRO A 305 17.95 -26.32 -0.26
C PRO A 305 18.80 -26.50 -1.51
N GLU A 306 18.23 -26.98 -2.61
CA GLU A 306 18.94 -27.21 -3.86
C GLU A 306 18.92 -25.94 -4.72
N ARG A 307 20.10 -25.39 -4.99
CA ARG A 307 20.25 -24.20 -5.82
C ARG A 307 21.21 -24.47 -6.96
N ARG A 308 20.81 -24.05 -8.17
CA ARG A 308 21.64 -24.13 -9.37
C ARG A 308 22.57 -22.93 -9.44
N PHE A 309 23.84 -23.19 -9.70
CA PHE A 309 24.79 -22.20 -10.16
C PHE A 309 25.16 -22.47 -11.63
N ASP A 310 25.55 -21.43 -12.32
CA ASP A 310 26.01 -21.47 -13.71
C ASP A 310 27.26 -20.60 -13.88
N PHE A 311 28.08 -20.97 -14.85
CA PHE A 311 29.24 -20.21 -15.28
C PHE A 311 29.63 -20.55 -16.68
N GLU A 312 30.32 -19.64 -17.34
CA GLU A 312 30.78 -19.81 -18.70
C GLU A 312 32.31 -19.95 -18.75
N LEU A 313 32.82 -20.82 -19.65
CA LEU A 313 34.22 -20.93 -20.01
C LEU A 313 34.34 -20.99 -21.54
N GLY A 314 35.31 -20.28 -22.09
CA GLY A 314 35.62 -20.34 -23.52
C GLY A 314 36.66 -21.40 -23.82
N VAL A 315 36.52 -22.16 -24.91
CA VAL A 315 37.53 -23.02 -25.47
C VAL A 315 37.91 -22.56 -26.88
N ASP A 316 39.09 -22.95 -27.38
CA ASP A 316 39.53 -22.56 -28.72
C ASP A 316 38.54 -23.05 -29.79
N ALA A 317 38.40 -22.28 -30.88
CA ALA A 317 37.49 -22.61 -31.98
C ALA A 317 37.89 -23.90 -32.72
N ASN A 318 39.15 -24.34 -32.58
CA ASN A 318 39.65 -25.60 -33.17
C ASN A 318 39.46 -26.81 -32.26
N ASP A 319 39.11 -26.60 -30.98
CA ASP A 319 38.84 -27.67 -30.02
C ASP A 319 37.46 -28.26 -30.25
N ASP A 320 37.28 -29.54 -29.91
CA ASP A 320 35.94 -30.16 -29.91
C ASP A 320 35.17 -29.74 -28.65
N PRO A 321 34.10 -28.94 -28.79
CA PRO A 321 33.35 -28.43 -27.65
C PRO A 321 32.62 -29.53 -26.89
N LEU A 322 32.21 -30.63 -27.52
CA LEU A 322 31.52 -31.73 -26.85
C LEU A 322 32.47 -32.53 -25.97
N ALA A 323 33.74 -32.72 -26.45
CA ALA A 323 34.80 -33.33 -25.64
C ALA A 323 35.13 -32.44 -24.43
N ALA A 324 35.24 -31.11 -24.63
CA ALA A 324 35.44 -30.15 -23.56
C ALA A 324 34.31 -30.17 -22.52
N ILE A 325 33.04 -30.21 -22.96
CA ILE A 325 31.90 -30.34 -22.07
C ILE A 325 32.00 -31.60 -21.23
N LYS A 326 32.33 -32.74 -21.84
CA LYS A 326 32.50 -34.00 -21.11
C LYS A 326 33.54 -33.90 -20.01
N VAL A 327 34.73 -33.40 -20.31
CA VAL A 327 35.81 -33.19 -19.33
C VAL A 327 35.37 -32.23 -18.20
N GLY A 328 34.69 -31.13 -18.57
CA GLY A 328 34.19 -30.18 -17.61
C GLY A 328 33.13 -30.76 -16.68
N LEU A 329 32.22 -31.57 -17.23
CA LEU A 329 31.18 -32.27 -16.44
C LEU A 329 31.78 -33.35 -15.52
N ASP A 330 32.79 -34.10 -15.99
CA ASP A 330 33.48 -35.08 -15.16
C ASP A 330 34.18 -34.40 -13.97
N ALA A 331 34.84 -33.27 -14.21
CA ALA A 331 35.43 -32.46 -13.15
C ALA A 331 34.41 -31.90 -12.17
N LEU A 332 33.29 -31.36 -12.68
CA LEU A 332 32.22 -30.78 -11.89
C LEU A 332 31.53 -31.82 -10.99
N ASN A 333 31.22 -33.01 -11.57
CA ASN A 333 30.59 -34.10 -10.83
C ASN A 333 31.57 -34.75 -9.82
N GLY A 334 32.89 -34.56 -9.97
CA GLY A 334 33.89 -34.99 -9.01
C GLY A 334 33.96 -34.13 -7.74
N LEU A 335 33.30 -32.97 -7.69
CA LEU A 335 33.33 -32.09 -6.55
C LEU A 335 32.36 -32.56 -5.45
N PRO A 336 32.78 -32.64 -4.18
CA PRO A 336 32.01 -33.24 -3.12
C PRO A 336 30.75 -32.48 -2.74
N PHE A 337 30.66 -31.20 -3.10
CA PHE A 337 29.51 -30.33 -2.81
C PHE A 337 28.53 -30.23 -3.98
N VAL A 338 28.86 -30.72 -5.15
CA VAL A 338 27.96 -30.76 -6.31
C VAL A 338 27.04 -31.97 -6.17
N LEU A 339 25.77 -31.74 -6.34
CA LEU A 339 24.74 -32.78 -6.23
C LEU A 339 24.78 -33.71 -7.47
N GLY A 340 24.55 -34.98 -7.24
CA GLY A 340 24.41 -35.95 -8.33
C GLY A 340 23.01 -35.95 -8.97
N GLU A 341 22.02 -35.43 -8.24
CA GLU A 341 20.65 -35.19 -8.68
C GLU A 341 20.21 -33.83 -8.08
N PRO A 342 19.73 -32.90 -8.90
CA PRO A 342 19.71 -32.91 -10.37
C PRO A 342 21.11 -32.92 -10.97
N LYS A 343 21.28 -33.62 -12.11
CA LYS A 343 22.60 -33.76 -12.77
C LYS A 343 23.15 -32.43 -13.27
N ALA A 344 24.47 -32.29 -13.21
CA ALA A 344 25.13 -31.19 -13.87
C ALA A 344 24.94 -31.26 -15.39
N VAL A 345 24.84 -30.11 -16.03
CA VAL A 345 24.62 -29.96 -17.47
C VAL A 345 25.67 -29.04 -18.05
N GLY A 346 26.18 -29.37 -19.23
CA GLY A 346 27.08 -28.51 -20.02
C GLY A 346 26.45 -28.29 -21.40
N VAL A 347 26.41 -27.04 -21.85
CA VAL A 347 25.85 -26.67 -23.15
C VAL A 347 26.77 -25.68 -23.87
N ILE A 348 26.70 -25.65 -25.18
CA ILE A 348 27.30 -24.59 -25.98
C ILE A 348 26.31 -23.44 -26.02
N THR A 349 26.68 -22.28 -25.51
CA THR A 349 25.81 -21.08 -25.52
C THR A 349 26.09 -20.17 -26.71
N ASN A 350 27.32 -20.08 -27.11
CA ASN A 350 27.69 -19.20 -28.22
C ASN A 350 28.96 -19.66 -28.92
N VAL A 351 29.06 -19.38 -30.23
CA VAL A 351 30.29 -19.46 -31.00
C VAL A 351 30.72 -18.03 -31.25
N GLY A 352 31.73 -17.58 -30.45
CA GLY A 352 32.26 -16.24 -30.56
C GLY A 352 33.30 -16.09 -31.66
N ASP A 353 33.90 -14.91 -31.79
CA ASP A 353 34.87 -14.59 -32.85
C ASP A 353 36.17 -15.36 -32.71
N SER A 354 36.57 -15.76 -31.51
CA SER A 354 37.81 -16.44 -31.22
C SER A 354 37.67 -17.68 -30.32
N ASN A 355 36.45 -17.94 -29.83
CA ASN A 355 36.20 -19.01 -28.87
C ASN A 355 34.81 -19.62 -29.04
N ILE A 356 34.65 -20.82 -28.53
CA ILE A 356 33.35 -21.44 -28.32
C ILE A 356 33.05 -21.33 -26.83
N VAL A 357 31.91 -20.67 -26.50
CA VAL A 357 31.48 -20.46 -25.10
C VAL A 357 30.68 -21.66 -24.64
N LEU A 358 31.17 -22.29 -23.57
CA LEU A 358 30.54 -23.41 -22.90
C LEU A 358 29.96 -22.92 -21.57
N GLU A 359 28.67 -23.18 -21.34
CA GLU A 359 28.03 -22.93 -20.07
C GLU A 359 27.92 -24.25 -19.30
N PHE A 360 28.37 -24.22 -18.06
CA PHE A 360 28.25 -25.31 -17.11
C PHE A 360 27.27 -24.96 -16.02
N GLN A 361 26.35 -25.86 -15.74
CA GLN A 361 25.34 -25.73 -14.73
C GLN A 361 25.48 -26.88 -13.72
N GLY A 362 25.56 -26.52 -12.43
CA GLY A 362 25.63 -27.49 -11.36
C GLY A 362 24.70 -27.13 -10.22
N TRP A 363 24.41 -28.11 -9.38
CA TRP A 363 23.49 -27.93 -8.24
C TRP A 363 24.23 -28.15 -6.92
N VAL A 364 23.93 -27.32 -5.92
CA VAL A 364 24.50 -27.43 -4.58
C VAL A 364 23.38 -27.38 -3.53
N ASN A 365 23.64 -28.02 -2.40
CA ASN A 365 22.79 -27.87 -1.22
C ASN A 365 23.25 -26.65 -0.42
N GLN A 366 22.53 -25.53 -0.53
CA GLN A 366 22.90 -24.26 0.12
C GLN A 366 22.68 -24.25 1.65
N SER A 367 22.08 -25.29 2.23
CA SER A 367 22.02 -25.44 3.70
C SER A 367 23.38 -25.86 4.29
N THR A 368 24.22 -26.51 3.50
CA THR A 368 25.53 -27.04 3.94
C THR A 368 26.69 -26.44 3.19
N THR A 369 26.43 -25.68 2.10
CA THR A 369 27.44 -25.18 1.18
C THR A 369 27.21 -23.72 0.88
N ASP A 370 28.26 -22.89 0.98
CA ASP A 370 28.22 -21.51 0.52
C ASP A 370 28.15 -21.46 -1.01
N PHE A 371 27.07 -20.88 -1.52
CA PHE A 371 26.83 -20.80 -2.96
C PHE A 371 27.92 -20.08 -3.74
N GLY A 372 28.43 -18.93 -3.23
CA GLY A 372 29.45 -18.14 -3.90
C GLY A 372 30.80 -18.84 -3.93
N LYS A 373 31.18 -19.46 -2.81
CA LYS A 373 32.42 -20.23 -2.72
C LYS A 373 32.38 -21.49 -3.59
N ALA A 374 31.26 -22.22 -3.54
CA ALA A 374 31.07 -23.41 -4.38
C ALA A 374 31.19 -23.10 -5.87
N ARG A 375 30.50 -22.03 -6.32
CA ARG A 375 30.60 -21.56 -7.70
C ARG A 375 32.05 -21.19 -8.08
N SER A 376 32.77 -20.50 -7.21
CA SER A 376 34.20 -20.13 -7.47
C SER A 376 35.08 -21.35 -7.57
N ILE A 377 34.91 -22.34 -6.69
CA ILE A 377 35.68 -23.59 -6.73
C ILE A 377 35.35 -24.39 -8.00
N ALA A 378 34.06 -24.48 -8.34
CA ALA A 378 33.59 -25.15 -9.55
C ALA A 378 34.23 -24.55 -10.82
N ILE A 379 34.23 -23.23 -10.94
CA ILE A 379 34.88 -22.52 -12.07
C ILE A 379 36.36 -22.89 -12.14
N ARG A 380 37.06 -22.83 -11.02
CA ARG A 380 38.50 -23.13 -10.96
C ARG A 380 38.78 -24.56 -11.35
N GLU A 381 38.10 -25.53 -10.75
CA GLU A 381 38.39 -26.96 -11.00
C GLU A 381 38.02 -27.38 -12.43
N THR A 382 36.92 -26.87 -12.97
CA THR A 382 36.52 -27.11 -14.36
C THR A 382 37.55 -26.50 -15.32
N LYS A 383 38.00 -25.26 -15.08
CA LYS A 383 39.07 -24.61 -15.84
C LYS A 383 40.33 -25.45 -15.82
N HIS A 384 40.78 -25.89 -14.66
CA HIS A 384 41.97 -26.72 -14.47
C HIS A 384 41.87 -28.06 -15.22
N ALA A 385 40.72 -28.70 -15.17
CA ALA A 385 40.49 -29.96 -15.85
C ALA A 385 40.58 -29.81 -17.37
N LEU A 386 40.00 -28.75 -17.92
CA LEU A 386 40.08 -28.43 -19.34
C LEU A 386 41.55 -28.21 -19.77
N GLU A 387 42.29 -27.37 -19.04
CA GLU A 387 43.72 -27.10 -19.33
C GLU A 387 44.61 -28.36 -19.23
N HIS A 388 44.30 -29.23 -18.24
CA HIS A 388 45.05 -30.47 -18.05
C HIS A 388 44.83 -31.49 -19.21
N HIS A 389 43.62 -31.46 -19.81
CA HIS A 389 43.33 -32.32 -20.96
C HIS A 389 43.68 -31.66 -22.31
N GLY A 390 44.38 -30.54 -22.29
CA GLY A 390 44.93 -29.90 -23.47
C GLY A 390 44.01 -28.92 -24.17
N PHE A 391 42.83 -28.62 -23.60
CA PHE A 391 41.98 -27.56 -24.12
C PHE A 391 42.57 -26.19 -23.79
N THR A 392 42.59 -25.32 -24.77
CA THR A 392 43.14 -23.98 -24.62
C THR A 392 42.00 -23.01 -24.32
N LEU A 393 42.15 -22.18 -23.27
CA LEU A 393 41.26 -21.07 -23.05
C LEU A 393 41.82 -19.86 -23.82
N PRO A 394 41.19 -19.48 -24.94
CA PRO A 394 41.83 -18.57 -25.90
C PRO A 394 41.85 -17.14 -25.38
N GLU A 395 42.91 -16.45 -25.71
CA GLU A 395 43.02 -15.01 -25.62
C GLU A 395 42.29 -14.35 -26.82
N PRO A 396 41.86 -13.09 -26.70
CA PRO A 396 41.26 -12.38 -27.84
C PRO A 396 42.24 -12.33 -29.01
N ILE A 397 41.92 -12.99 -30.11
CA ILE A 397 42.77 -13.01 -31.31
C ILE A 397 42.34 -11.90 -32.24
N TYR A 398 43.25 -10.99 -32.55
CA TYR A 398 43.04 -9.95 -33.56
C TYR A 398 43.84 -10.28 -34.82
N ARG A 399 43.16 -10.54 -35.95
CA ARG A 399 43.79 -10.68 -37.24
C ARG A 399 43.96 -9.31 -37.88
N LEU A 400 45.18 -8.79 -37.90
CA LEU A 400 45.49 -7.54 -38.56
C LEU A 400 45.74 -7.80 -40.04
N SER A 401 44.98 -7.15 -40.92
CA SER A 401 45.19 -7.16 -42.35
C SER A 401 45.74 -5.81 -42.77
N PHE A 402 46.90 -5.83 -43.38
CA PHE A 402 47.53 -4.61 -43.90
C PHE A 402 47.14 -4.40 -45.37
N ARG A 403 47.14 -3.14 -45.81
CA ARG A 403 47.00 -2.84 -47.24
C ARG A 403 48.19 -3.38 -47.99
N PRO A 404 48.00 -3.87 -49.24
CA PRO A 404 49.09 -4.47 -50.03
C PRO A 404 50.36 -3.62 -50.14
N GLU A 405 50.21 -2.27 -50.20
CA GLU A 405 51.33 -1.35 -50.30
C GLU A 405 52.20 -1.35 -49.00
N LEU A 406 51.57 -1.52 -47.83
CA LEU A 406 52.28 -1.59 -46.55
C LEU A 406 52.92 -2.95 -46.37
N GLU A 407 52.28 -4.02 -46.83
CA GLU A 407 52.82 -5.39 -46.79
C GLU A 407 54.06 -5.53 -47.67
N GLU A 408 54.05 -4.98 -48.94
CA GLU A 408 55.24 -4.88 -49.79
C GLU A 408 56.36 -4.07 -49.14
N SER A 409 56.05 -2.96 -48.47
CA SER A 409 57.03 -2.12 -47.80
C SER A 409 57.70 -2.84 -46.63
N LEU A 410 56.91 -3.59 -45.84
CA LEU A 410 57.39 -4.42 -44.72
C LEU A 410 58.29 -5.56 -45.26
N MET A 411 57.90 -6.24 -46.36
CA MET A 411 58.73 -7.29 -46.99
C MET A 411 60.02 -6.73 -47.54
N ARG A 412 60.05 -5.53 -48.15
CA ARG A 412 61.27 -4.87 -48.61
C ARG A 412 62.21 -4.52 -47.45
N ILE A 413 61.71 -4.08 -46.31
CA ILE A 413 62.46 -3.77 -45.09
C ILE A 413 63.06 -5.08 -44.55
N GLN A 414 62.33 -6.15 -44.51
CA GLN A 414 62.77 -7.46 -44.03
C GLN A 414 63.84 -8.07 -44.97
N SER A 415 63.60 -7.99 -46.29
CA SER A 415 64.61 -8.48 -47.29
C SER A 415 65.85 -7.63 -47.30
N GLY A 416 65.77 -6.30 -47.15
CA GLY A 416 66.92 -5.41 -47.04
C GLY A 416 67.78 -5.67 -45.78
N LYS A 417 67.17 -5.98 -44.65
CA LYS A 417 67.84 -6.36 -43.43
C LYS A 417 68.47 -7.77 -43.51
N LEU A 418 67.91 -8.71 -44.26
CA LEU A 418 68.44 -10.00 -44.51
C LEU A 418 69.72 -9.93 -45.45
N ALA A 419 69.66 -9.01 -46.44
CA ALA A 419 70.81 -8.79 -47.31
C ALA A 419 72.02 -8.17 -46.61
N GLU A 420 71.82 -7.37 -45.55
CA GLU A 420 72.96 -6.87 -44.72
C GLU A 420 73.38 -7.86 -43.64
N ARG A 421 72.52 -8.84 -43.25
CA ARG A 421 72.84 -9.83 -42.23
C ARG A 421 73.60 -11.06 -42.72
N ASP A 422 73.51 -11.36 -44.02
CA ASP A 422 74.24 -12.55 -44.61
C ASP A 422 75.78 -12.39 -44.73
N SER A 423 76.29 -11.20 -44.35
CA SER A 423 77.74 -10.98 -44.38
C SER A 423 78.47 -11.06 -43.02
N ALA A 424 77.76 -11.29 -41.89
CA ALA A 424 78.39 -11.23 -40.58
C ALA A 424 77.68 -11.91 -39.42
N LEU A 425 77.19 -13.18 -39.49
CA LEU A 425 76.95 -13.95 -38.27
C LEU A 425 76.73 -15.44 -38.58
N PRO A 426 77.22 -16.38 -37.72
CA PRO A 426 76.98 -17.81 -37.87
C PRO A 426 75.53 -18.12 -37.61
N ALA A 427 75.04 -19.18 -38.27
CA ALA A 427 73.66 -19.67 -38.20
C ALA A 427 73.13 -19.66 -36.75
N ALA A 428 72.23 -18.68 -36.46
CA ALA A 428 71.48 -18.71 -35.23
C ALA A 428 70.34 -19.74 -35.40
N THR A 429 70.43 -20.77 -34.61
CA THR A 429 69.34 -21.72 -34.31
C THR A 429 68.02 -20.98 -34.18
N GLU A 430 67.01 -21.50 -34.84
CA GLU A 430 65.63 -21.01 -34.66
C GLU A 430 65.32 -20.84 -33.15
N PRO A 431 64.86 -19.71 -32.71
CA PRO A 431 64.59 -19.54 -31.29
C PRO A 431 63.42 -20.44 -30.89
N GLU A 432 63.69 -21.30 -29.94
CA GLU A 432 62.71 -22.00 -29.13
C GLU A 432 61.76 -21.00 -28.41
N LEU A 433 60.93 -20.21 -29.14
CA LEU A 433 59.89 -19.33 -28.52
C LEU A 433 58.84 -20.15 -27.86
N ASP A 434 58.49 -21.33 -28.38
CA ASP A 434 57.52 -22.23 -27.76
C ASP A 434 58.02 -22.82 -26.43
N SER A 435 59.28 -23.13 -26.31
CA SER A 435 59.87 -23.73 -25.09
C SER A 435 59.98 -22.73 -23.93
N ALA A 436 60.14 -21.43 -24.22
CA ALA A 436 60.21 -20.40 -23.20
C ALA A 436 58.79 -20.08 -22.61
N ALA A 437 57.76 -19.97 -23.46
CA ALA A 437 56.38 -19.77 -23.04
C ALA A 437 55.87 -20.98 -22.25
N ASP A 438 56.17 -22.20 -22.65
CA ASP A 438 55.83 -23.41 -21.93
C ASP A 438 56.55 -23.54 -20.58
N LYS A 439 57.81 -23.15 -20.50
CA LYS A 439 58.55 -23.10 -19.23
C LYS A 439 57.98 -22.04 -18.29
N GLU A 440 57.61 -20.88 -18.81
CA GLU A 440 56.98 -19.80 -18.02
C GLU A 440 55.59 -20.22 -17.49
N LYS A 441 54.78 -20.87 -18.32
CA LYS A 441 53.48 -21.47 -17.91
C LYS A 441 53.68 -22.58 -16.86
N GLN A 442 54.67 -23.45 -17.01
CA GLN A 442 54.97 -24.48 -16.00
C GLN A 442 55.49 -23.89 -14.70
N GLN A 443 56.32 -22.84 -14.75
CA GLN A 443 56.77 -22.12 -13.54
C GLN A 443 55.62 -21.38 -12.86
N ALA A 444 54.72 -20.75 -13.60
CA ALA A 444 53.52 -20.12 -13.07
C ALA A 444 52.58 -21.14 -12.38
N LYS A 445 52.37 -22.32 -13.00
CA LYS A 445 51.64 -23.44 -12.40
C LYS A 445 52.31 -23.96 -11.12
N ALA A 446 53.64 -24.12 -11.12
CA ALA A 446 54.41 -24.56 -9.94
C ALA A 446 54.31 -23.53 -8.80
N ARG A 447 54.41 -22.23 -9.09
CA ARG A 447 54.23 -21.16 -8.10
C ARG A 447 52.81 -21.14 -7.55
N ALA A 448 51.78 -21.26 -8.40
CA ALA A 448 50.39 -21.32 -7.96
C ALA A 448 50.13 -22.53 -7.04
N GLN A 449 50.70 -23.71 -7.39
CA GLN A 449 50.62 -24.90 -6.56
C GLN A 449 51.35 -24.76 -5.21
N GLN A 450 52.49 -24.05 -5.18
CA GLN A 450 53.20 -23.76 -3.93
C GLN A 450 52.44 -22.79 -3.03
N ILE A 451 51.84 -21.74 -3.61
CA ILE A 451 51.02 -20.78 -2.88
C ILE A 451 49.80 -21.49 -2.28
N LEU A 452 49.21 -22.42 -3.03
CA LEU A 452 47.98 -23.14 -2.58
C LEU A 452 48.31 -24.32 -1.63
N LYS A 453 49.55 -24.73 -1.43
CA LYS A 453 49.96 -25.73 -0.47
C LYS A 453 50.36 -25.16 0.90
N GLY A 454 50.38 -23.83 1.06
CA GLY A 454 50.64 -23.18 2.36
C GLY A 454 49.48 -23.33 3.34
N GLU A 455 49.76 -23.38 4.64
CA GLU A 455 48.80 -23.58 5.74
C GLU A 455 47.62 -22.56 5.78
N GLN A 456 47.71 -21.46 5.04
CA GLN A 456 46.65 -20.44 4.95
C GLN A 456 45.62 -20.68 3.83
N THR A 457 45.77 -21.76 3.06
CA THR A 457 44.90 -22.04 1.88
C THR A 457 43.70 -22.94 2.19
N ASP A 458 43.62 -23.53 3.36
CA ASP A 458 42.45 -24.37 3.74
C ASP A 458 41.11 -23.66 3.64
N GLY A 459 41.06 -22.33 3.79
CA GLY A 459 39.84 -21.54 3.63
C GLY A 459 39.45 -21.25 2.18
N VAL A 460 40.36 -21.33 1.21
CA VAL A 460 40.07 -20.97 -0.21
C VAL A 460 39.30 -22.09 -0.91
N PHE A 461 39.47 -23.33 -0.47
CA PHE A 461 38.75 -24.52 -0.98
C PHE A 461 37.58 -24.93 -0.11
N ASP A 462 37.33 -24.20 0.98
CA ASP A 462 36.24 -24.49 1.88
C ASP A 462 34.92 -23.87 1.41
N ALA A 463 34.05 -24.73 0.89
CA ALA A 463 32.70 -24.33 0.42
C ALA A 463 31.66 -24.27 1.54
N ARG A 464 32.07 -24.41 2.81
CA ARG A 464 31.12 -24.28 3.96
C ARG A 464 30.63 -22.84 4.10
N PRO A 465 29.41 -22.64 4.56
CA PRO A 465 28.85 -21.32 4.82
C PRO A 465 29.73 -20.49 5.78
N ASP A 466 29.75 -19.16 5.60
CA ASP A 466 30.45 -18.28 6.52
C ASP A 466 29.69 -18.18 7.85
N GLU A 467 30.21 -18.84 8.88
CA GLU A 467 29.61 -18.84 10.21
C GLU A 467 29.57 -17.46 10.87
N LYS A 468 30.43 -16.52 10.46
CA LYS A 468 30.49 -15.18 11.07
C LYS A 468 29.24 -14.36 10.82
N LEU A 469 28.68 -14.41 9.61
CA LEU A 469 27.46 -13.69 9.28
C LEU A 469 26.26 -14.31 9.99
N MET A 470 26.15 -15.64 9.97
CA MET A 470 25.09 -16.36 10.68
C MET A 470 25.15 -16.12 12.19
N LYS A 471 26.35 -16.08 12.77
CA LYS A 471 26.55 -15.74 14.17
C LYS A 471 26.08 -14.32 14.50
N LYS A 472 26.36 -13.34 13.64
CA LYS A 472 25.82 -11.97 13.77
C LYS A 472 24.28 -11.95 13.73
N VAL A 473 23.66 -12.72 12.83
CA VAL A 473 22.20 -12.85 12.77
C VAL A 473 21.65 -13.44 14.07
N GLU A 474 22.31 -14.48 14.61
CA GLU A 474 21.92 -15.11 15.88
C GLU A 474 22.07 -14.14 17.06
N GLU A 475 23.16 -13.38 17.11
CA GLU A 475 23.38 -12.35 18.13
C GLU A 475 22.30 -11.26 18.05
N GLU A 476 21.94 -10.80 16.86
CA GLU A 476 20.85 -9.82 16.65
C GLU A 476 19.49 -10.38 17.11
N ILE A 477 19.19 -11.64 16.75
CA ILE A 477 17.97 -12.33 17.21
C ILE A 477 17.95 -12.42 18.74
N ALA A 478 19.08 -12.75 19.38
CA ALA A 478 19.20 -12.89 20.82
C ALA A 478 19.14 -11.55 21.57
N GLN A 479 19.80 -10.50 21.06
CA GLN A 479 19.86 -9.18 21.72
C GLN A 479 18.52 -8.46 21.71
N THR A 480 17.64 -8.73 20.73
CA THR A 480 16.42 -7.99 20.55
C THR A 480 15.18 -8.74 21.04
N SER A 481 15.34 -9.56 22.08
CA SER A 481 14.24 -10.33 22.72
C SER A 481 13.10 -9.47 23.31
N SER A 482 13.24 -8.14 23.36
CA SER A 482 12.21 -7.22 23.87
C SER A 482 11.07 -6.93 22.90
N GLU A 483 11.26 -7.10 21.61
CA GLU A 483 10.20 -7.02 20.59
C GLU A 483 9.72 -8.43 20.23
N THR A 484 8.41 -8.64 20.25
CA THR A 484 7.80 -9.95 19.92
C THR A 484 8.12 -10.33 18.48
N ASP A 485 8.87 -11.41 18.29
CA ASP A 485 9.07 -12.02 16.98
C ASP A 485 7.82 -12.82 16.58
N LEU A 486 7.18 -12.45 15.49
CA LEU A 486 5.96 -13.07 14.98
C LEU A 486 6.23 -14.34 14.17
N LEU A 487 7.49 -14.64 13.81
CA LEU A 487 7.91 -15.84 13.09
C LEU A 487 8.21 -17.02 14.01
N SER A 488 8.33 -16.80 15.33
CA SER A 488 8.75 -17.80 16.31
C SER A 488 7.74 -18.95 16.57
N LYS A 489 6.49 -18.79 16.13
CA LYS A 489 5.47 -19.84 16.22
C LYS A 489 5.35 -20.55 14.88
N ARG A 490 5.85 -21.78 14.77
CA ARG A 490 5.60 -22.66 13.61
C ARG A 490 4.10 -22.87 13.44
N PRO A 491 3.44 -22.42 12.38
CA PRO A 491 2.19 -23.01 11.95
C PRO A 491 2.50 -24.40 11.35
N ALA A 492 1.52 -25.29 11.43
CA ALA A 492 1.59 -26.57 10.74
C ALA A 492 1.76 -26.28 9.22
N LYS A 493 2.70 -26.98 8.58
CA LYS A 493 2.84 -26.95 7.12
C LYS A 493 1.51 -27.41 6.53
N GLU A 494 0.88 -26.55 5.73
CA GLU A 494 -0.18 -26.96 4.80
C GLU A 494 0.41 -27.81 3.69
#